data_98a5a45f4b648c917ad11b1760ad15ef
#
_entry.id   98a5a45f4b648c917ad11b1760ad15ef
#
_cell.length_a   1.000
_cell.length_b   1.000
_cell.length_c   1.000
_cell.angle_alpha   90.00
_cell.angle_beta   90.00
_cell.angle_gamma   90.00
#
_symmetry.space_group_name_H-M   'P 1'
#
loop_
_entity.id
_entity.type
_entity.pdbx_description
1 polymer ?
#
loop_
_entity_poly.entity_id
_entity_poly.type
_entity_poly.pdbx_seq_one_letter_code
_entity_poly.pdbx_strand_id
1 'polypeptide(L)'
;MHHFFLPTPLSEEALAAPLTFSRKDWQHLFVLRLREGEEFVLADGYGREHICRVTDVQKNSLTASVVESRDSARELDCQLILLQGLPKRDKLELIIQKAVELGASSIVPVMMARSNVRLDDKKADRKAERLAEIAKSAAEQSKRGILPQVASPKRFADAIALAKDADIK
;
A
#
# COMPACT_ATOMS: atom_id res chain seq x y z
N MET A 1 13.42 -5.08 10.06
CA MET A 1 12.94 -3.71 10.29
C MET A 1 11.48 -3.66 9.83
N HIS A 2 10.59 -3.10 10.64
CA HIS A 2 9.18 -2.93 10.33
C HIS A 2 9.00 -1.81 9.30
N HIS A 3 7.96 -1.91 8.48
CA HIS A 3 7.73 -1.02 7.36
C HIS A 3 6.27 -0.55 7.36
N PHE A 4 6.05 0.76 7.18
CA PHE A 4 4.73 1.39 7.21
C PHE A 4 4.62 2.44 6.11
N PHE A 5 3.42 2.64 5.60
CA PHE A 5 3.15 3.73 4.68
C PHE A 5 2.65 4.97 5.40
N LEU A 6 3.21 6.12 5.03
CA LEU A 6 2.70 7.42 5.41
C LEU A 6 1.32 7.65 4.75
N PRO A 7 0.37 8.29 5.43
CA PRO A 7 -0.92 8.68 4.83
C PRO A 7 -0.73 9.73 3.72
N THR A 8 0.28 10.58 3.87
CA THR A 8 0.71 11.59 2.89
C THR A 8 2.22 11.75 2.98
N PRO A 9 2.91 12.06 1.86
CA PRO A 9 4.33 12.38 1.89
C PRO A 9 4.64 13.54 2.85
N LEU A 10 5.77 13.46 3.54
CA LEU A 10 6.23 14.52 4.43
C LEU A 10 7.08 15.54 3.67
N SER A 11 6.97 16.81 4.05
CA SER A 11 7.88 17.85 3.55
C SER A 11 9.29 17.66 4.13
N GLU A 12 10.31 18.23 3.49
CA GLU A 12 11.68 18.18 4.00
C GLU A 12 11.80 18.81 5.39
N GLU A 13 11.06 19.87 5.66
CA GLU A 13 10.99 20.51 6.98
C GLU A 13 10.43 19.56 8.04
N ALA A 14 9.35 18.81 7.71
CA ALA A 14 8.79 17.82 8.61
C ALA A 14 9.74 16.64 8.84
N LEU A 15 10.52 16.22 7.84
CA LEU A 15 11.53 15.17 7.97
C LEU A 15 12.74 15.60 8.82
N ALA A 16 13.04 16.90 8.88
CA ALA A 16 14.12 17.43 9.70
C ALA A 16 13.75 17.55 11.19
N ALA A 17 12.48 17.51 11.52
CA ALA A 17 11.95 17.59 12.88
C ALA A 17 11.59 16.20 13.43
N PRO A 18 11.57 16.02 14.78
CA PRO A 18 11.05 14.78 15.37
C PRO A 18 9.59 14.53 14.99
N LEU A 19 9.30 13.34 14.49
CA LEU A 19 7.96 12.90 14.11
C LEU A 19 7.25 12.29 15.32
N THR A 20 6.04 12.75 15.62
CA THR A 20 5.24 12.21 16.71
C THR A 20 4.04 11.43 16.19
N PHE A 21 3.92 10.19 16.63
CA PHE A 21 2.87 9.25 16.24
C PHE A 21 1.90 9.07 17.41
N SER A 22 0.62 9.37 17.21
CA SER A 22 -0.41 9.11 18.22
C SER A 22 -0.85 7.64 18.15
N ARG A 23 -1.15 7.06 19.30
CA ARG A 23 -1.70 5.69 19.36
C ARG A 23 -3.05 5.55 18.63
N LYS A 24 -3.83 6.63 18.57
CA LYS A 24 -5.13 6.64 17.91
C LYS A 24 -4.98 6.43 16.40
N ASP A 25 -4.01 7.11 15.78
CA ASP A 25 -3.84 7.13 14.33
C ASP A 25 -2.89 6.03 13.83
N TRP A 26 -2.00 5.55 14.69
CA TRP A 26 -0.93 4.60 14.37
C TRP A 26 -1.00 3.32 15.24
N GLN A 27 -2.19 2.76 15.45
CA GLN A 27 -2.38 1.57 16.31
C GLN A 27 -1.43 0.42 15.97
N HIS A 28 -1.21 0.14 14.69
CA HIS A 28 -0.33 -0.92 14.21
C HIS A 28 1.15 -0.69 14.59
N LEU A 29 1.62 0.55 14.66
CA LEU A 29 2.96 0.87 15.16
C LEU A 29 3.10 0.52 16.65
N PHE A 30 2.06 0.77 17.45
CA PHE A 30 2.06 0.48 18.89
C PHE A 30 1.93 -1.01 19.23
N VAL A 31 1.35 -1.82 18.36
CA VAL A 31 1.28 -3.28 18.55
C VAL A 31 2.67 -3.91 18.55
N LEU A 32 3.62 -3.33 17.83
CA LEU A 32 5.00 -3.83 17.76
C LEU A 32 5.82 -3.58 19.01
N ARG A 33 5.35 -2.72 19.93
CA ARG A 33 6.03 -2.41 21.20
C ARG A 33 7.49 -1.98 21.00
N LEU A 34 7.73 -1.14 20.00
CA LEU A 34 9.05 -0.58 19.72
C LEU A 34 9.61 0.14 20.95
N ARG A 35 10.92 0.03 21.15
CA ARG A 35 11.66 0.64 22.24
C ARG A 35 12.52 1.79 21.73
N GLU A 36 12.95 2.66 22.62
CA GLU A 36 13.94 3.70 22.29
C GLU A 36 15.19 3.08 21.66
N GLY A 37 15.69 3.71 20.61
CA GLY A 37 16.81 3.26 19.81
C GLY A 37 16.48 2.27 18.71
N GLU A 38 15.28 1.65 18.71
CA GLU A 38 14.86 0.76 17.62
C GLU A 38 14.46 1.53 16.38
N GLU A 39 14.59 0.88 15.22
CA GLU A 39 14.34 1.50 13.93
C GLU A 39 13.18 0.85 13.19
N PHE A 40 12.48 1.68 12.42
CA PHE A 40 11.44 1.27 11.49
C PHE A 40 11.49 2.14 10.23
N VAL A 41 10.82 1.71 9.16
CA VAL A 41 10.79 2.42 7.89
C VAL A 41 9.41 3.05 7.69
N LEU A 42 9.40 4.31 7.25
CA LEU A 42 8.24 4.99 6.70
C LEU A 42 8.43 5.15 5.20
N ALA A 43 7.55 4.58 4.39
CA ALA A 43 7.52 4.78 2.95
C ALA A 43 6.48 5.86 2.61
N ASP A 44 6.80 6.72 1.66
CA ASP A 44 5.89 7.76 1.18
C ASP A 44 4.82 7.25 0.21
N GLY A 45 4.96 6.00 -0.26
CA GLY A 45 4.08 5.36 -1.24
C GLY A 45 4.43 5.69 -2.69
N TYR A 46 5.45 6.51 -2.92
CA TYR A 46 5.92 6.95 -4.25
C TYR A 46 7.34 6.50 -4.57
N GLY A 47 7.93 5.67 -3.72
CA GLY A 47 9.25 5.09 -3.93
C GLY A 47 10.35 5.61 -3.00
N ARG A 48 10.07 6.56 -2.10
CA ARG A 48 11.03 6.98 -1.06
C ARG A 48 10.75 6.32 0.28
N GLU A 49 11.80 5.95 0.95
CA GLU A 49 11.81 5.35 2.29
C GLU A 49 12.57 6.24 3.26
N HIS A 50 12.05 6.42 4.47
CA HIS A 50 12.66 7.14 5.57
C HIS A 50 12.91 6.17 6.72
N ILE A 51 14.17 5.94 7.07
CA ILE A 51 14.55 5.15 8.25
C ILE A 51 14.38 6.05 9.46
N CYS A 52 13.52 5.67 10.37
CA CYS A 52 13.22 6.39 11.59
C CYS A 52 13.76 5.63 12.79
N ARG A 53 14.39 6.35 13.73
CA ARG A 53 14.81 5.81 15.02
C ARG A 53 13.95 6.36 16.14
N VAL A 54 13.41 5.48 16.95
CA VAL A 54 12.59 5.84 18.12
C VAL A 54 13.43 6.60 19.14
N THR A 55 12.96 7.79 19.53
CA THR A 55 13.64 8.67 20.50
C THR A 55 12.89 8.76 21.83
N ASP A 56 11.58 8.52 21.86
CA ASP A 56 10.78 8.51 23.07
C ASP A 56 9.54 7.62 22.89
N VAL A 57 9.16 6.92 23.95
CA VAL A 57 7.97 6.05 23.95
C VAL A 57 7.14 6.33 25.20
N GLN A 58 5.92 6.79 24.98
CA GLN A 58 4.92 7.06 26.01
C GLN A 58 3.70 6.15 25.84
N LYS A 59 2.78 6.17 26.80
CA LYS A 59 1.56 5.34 26.77
C LYS A 59 0.72 5.55 25.50
N ASN A 60 0.61 6.79 25.02
CA ASN A 60 -0.27 7.16 23.92
C ASN A 60 0.45 7.85 22.74
N SER A 61 1.77 8.02 22.80
CA SER A 61 2.58 8.63 21.75
C SER A 61 3.93 7.93 21.64
N LEU A 62 4.47 7.98 20.42
CA LEU A 62 5.84 7.56 20.10
C LEU A 62 6.48 8.67 19.29
N THR A 63 7.68 9.05 19.64
CA THR A 63 8.48 10.04 18.89
C THR A 63 9.66 9.35 18.23
N ALA A 64 9.95 9.71 16.98
CA ALA A 64 11.09 9.19 16.25
C ALA A 64 11.71 10.29 15.39
N SER A 65 13.00 10.19 15.14
CA SER A 65 13.73 11.08 14.22
C SER A 65 14.11 10.32 12.96
N VAL A 66 14.04 10.97 11.81
CA VAL A 66 14.55 10.42 10.55
C VAL A 66 16.07 10.41 10.60
N VAL A 67 16.68 9.24 10.39
CA VAL A 67 18.13 9.07 10.37
C VAL A 67 18.69 8.93 8.96
N GLU A 68 17.88 8.48 8.01
CA GLU A 68 18.24 8.31 6.60
C GLU A 68 17.00 8.41 5.72
N SER A 69 17.13 9.00 4.54
CA SER A 69 16.14 8.98 3.48
C SER A 69 16.77 8.46 2.20
N ARG A 70 16.10 7.48 1.55
CA ARG A 70 16.64 6.83 0.34
C ARG A 70 15.52 6.42 -0.61
N ASP A 71 15.87 6.15 -1.85
CA ASP A 71 14.95 5.51 -2.79
C ASP A 71 14.80 4.02 -2.46
N SER A 72 13.59 3.49 -2.63
CA SER A 72 13.32 2.08 -2.42
C SER A 72 13.99 1.23 -3.51
N ALA A 73 14.81 0.27 -3.09
CA ALA A 73 15.51 -0.64 -3.99
C ALA A 73 14.70 -1.91 -4.34
N ARG A 74 13.41 -1.95 -4.02
CA ARG A 74 12.58 -3.17 -4.12
C ARG A 74 11.47 -3.11 -5.14
N GLU A 75 11.43 -2.04 -5.92
CA GLU A 75 10.47 -1.89 -6.99
C GLU A 75 11.00 -2.49 -8.30
N LEU A 76 10.08 -2.90 -9.16
CA LEU A 76 10.40 -3.33 -10.51
C LEU A 76 10.73 -2.10 -11.38
N ASP A 77 11.63 -2.26 -12.34
CA ASP A 77 11.95 -1.24 -13.34
C ASP A 77 10.81 -1.00 -14.36
N CYS A 78 9.69 -1.69 -14.19
CA CYS A 78 8.51 -1.58 -15.05
C CYS A 78 7.22 -1.47 -14.21
N GLN A 79 6.19 -0.86 -14.79
CA GLN A 79 4.86 -0.83 -14.19
C GLN A 79 4.07 -2.09 -14.57
N LEU A 80 3.79 -2.92 -13.58
CA LEU A 80 2.99 -4.13 -13.75
C LEU A 80 1.53 -3.85 -13.38
N ILE A 81 0.63 -3.90 -14.38
CA ILE A 81 -0.81 -3.71 -14.19
C ILE A 81 -1.52 -5.06 -14.28
N LEU A 82 -2.20 -5.48 -13.21
CA LEU A 82 -3.00 -6.69 -13.20
C LEU A 82 -4.48 -6.39 -13.50
N LEU A 83 -4.99 -6.85 -14.63
CA LEU A 83 -6.43 -6.86 -14.95
C LEU A 83 -7.01 -8.21 -14.50
N GLN A 84 -7.66 -8.22 -13.33
CA GLN A 84 -8.13 -9.47 -12.69
C GLN A 84 -9.64 -9.64 -12.81
N GLY A 85 -10.10 -10.61 -13.56
CA GLY A 85 -11.51 -11.02 -13.55
C GLY A 85 -11.98 -11.36 -12.14
N LEU A 86 -13.16 -10.85 -11.74
CA LEU A 86 -13.72 -11.08 -10.40
C LEU A 86 -13.96 -12.57 -10.16
N PRO A 87 -13.20 -13.23 -9.27
CA PRO A 87 -13.41 -14.62 -8.93
C PRO A 87 -14.58 -14.77 -7.96
N LYS A 88 -15.04 -16.00 -7.79
CA LYS A 88 -16.01 -16.33 -6.76
C LYS A 88 -15.36 -16.34 -5.37
N ARG A 89 -16.09 -15.86 -4.36
CA ARG A 89 -15.69 -15.84 -2.93
C ARG A 89 -14.41 -15.02 -2.67
N ASP A 90 -13.63 -15.41 -1.68
CA ASP A 90 -12.51 -14.62 -1.11
C ASP A 90 -11.17 -14.77 -1.88
N LYS A 91 -11.17 -15.45 -3.02
CA LYS A 91 -9.96 -15.66 -3.82
C LYS A 91 -9.32 -14.36 -4.31
N LEU A 92 -10.11 -13.29 -4.48
CA LEU A 92 -9.60 -12.00 -4.95
C LEU A 92 -8.59 -11.39 -3.96
N GLU A 93 -8.84 -11.53 -2.66
CA GLU A 93 -7.97 -11.00 -1.61
C GLU A 93 -6.58 -11.67 -1.67
N LEU A 94 -6.55 -12.99 -1.79
CA LEU A 94 -5.29 -13.73 -1.98
C LEU A 94 -4.57 -13.34 -3.28
N ILE A 95 -5.30 -13.17 -4.38
CA ILE A 95 -4.73 -12.74 -5.66
C ILE A 95 -4.08 -11.36 -5.51
N ILE A 96 -4.76 -10.41 -4.88
CA ILE A 96 -4.22 -9.07 -4.64
C ILE A 96 -2.97 -9.14 -3.79
N GLN A 97 -3.01 -9.86 -2.67
CA GLN A 97 -1.85 -10.05 -1.82
C GLN A 97 -0.65 -10.56 -2.62
N LYS A 98 -0.82 -11.64 -3.40
CA LYS A 98 0.28 -12.22 -4.18
C LYS A 98 0.72 -11.35 -5.35
N ALA A 99 -0.19 -10.64 -6.00
CA ALA A 99 0.18 -9.68 -7.05
C ALA A 99 1.03 -8.54 -6.49
N VAL A 100 0.68 -8.02 -5.31
CA VAL A 100 1.47 -6.99 -4.63
C VAL A 100 2.84 -7.51 -4.23
N GLU A 101 2.93 -8.68 -3.63
CA GLU A 101 4.21 -9.33 -3.27
C GLU A 101 5.12 -9.53 -4.48
N LEU A 102 4.55 -9.75 -5.68
CA LEU A 102 5.26 -9.93 -6.95
C LEU A 102 5.54 -8.61 -7.69
N GLY A 103 5.19 -7.46 -7.13
CA GLY A 103 5.56 -6.16 -7.68
C GLY A 103 4.47 -5.45 -8.50
N ALA A 104 3.22 -5.95 -8.54
CA ALA A 104 2.15 -5.22 -9.23
C ALA A 104 2.00 -3.81 -8.66
N SER A 105 2.02 -2.81 -9.55
CA SER A 105 1.85 -1.39 -9.21
C SER A 105 0.38 -0.96 -9.28
N SER A 106 -0.44 -1.67 -10.07
CA SER A 106 -1.87 -1.40 -10.20
C SER A 106 -2.66 -2.68 -10.38
N ILE A 107 -3.82 -2.76 -9.71
CA ILE A 107 -4.72 -3.90 -9.79
C ILE A 107 -6.12 -3.39 -10.14
N VAL A 108 -6.67 -3.90 -11.22
CA VAL A 108 -8.00 -3.53 -11.71
C VAL A 108 -8.90 -4.77 -11.69
N PRO A 109 -9.82 -4.88 -10.72
CA PRO A 109 -10.83 -5.92 -10.75
C PRO A 109 -11.75 -5.74 -11.96
N VAL A 110 -12.02 -6.82 -12.71
CA VAL A 110 -12.77 -6.75 -13.97
C VAL A 110 -14.06 -7.55 -13.89
N MET A 111 -15.16 -6.91 -14.23
CA MET A 111 -16.46 -7.57 -14.37
C MET A 111 -16.54 -8.28 -15.72
N MET A 112 -16.47 -9.60 -15.71
CA MET A 112 -16.55 -10.43 -16.92
C MET A 112 -18.00 -10.79 -17.25
N ALA A 113 -18.31 -10.98 -18.54
CA ALA A 113 -19.65 -11.31 -19.00
C ALA A 113 -20.26 -12.57 -18.34
N ARG A 114 -19.41 -13.53 -17.97
CA ARG A 114 -19.79 -14.78 -17.30
C ARG A 114 -19.58 -14.75 -15.77
N SER A 115 -19.22 -13.59 -15.19
CA SER A 115 -19.13 -13.45 -13.74
C SER A 115 -20.52 -13.22 -13.17
N ASN A 116 -20.92 -14.00 -12.16
CA ASN A 116 -22.19 -13.83 -11.45
C ASN A 116 -22.16 -12.63 -10.46
N VAL A 117 -21.08 -11.83 -10.48
CA VAL A 117 -20.90 -10.71 -9.55
C VAL A 117 -21.35 -9.43 -10.26
N ARG A 118 -22.57 -8.99 -9.94
CA ARG A 118 -23.03 -7.64 -10.27
C ARG A 118 -22.88 -6.79 -9.02
N LEU A 119 -22.05 -5.78 -9.08
CA LEU A 119 -21.87 -4.80 -8.02
C LEU A 119 -22.60 -3.51 -8.44
N ASP A 120 -23.39 -2.96 -7.52
CA ASP A 120 -23.80 -1.56 -7.60
C ASP A 120 -22.60 -0.67 -7.23
N ASP A 121 -22.62 0.60 -7.62
CA ASP A 121 -21.48 1.52 -7.44
C ASP A 121 -21.04 1.61 -5.97
N LYS A 122 -21.97 1.71 -5.02
CA LYS A 122 -21.66 1.78 -3.58
C LYS A 122 -20.98 0.51 -3.04
N LYS A 123 -21.37 -0.67 -3.55
CA LYS A 123 -20.72 -1.93 -3.17
C LYS A 123 -19.36 -2.09 -3.85
N ALA A 124 -19.20 -1.55 -5.06
CA ALA A 124 -17.95 -1.53 -5.79
C ALA A 124 -16.90 -0.71 -5.04
N ASP A 125 -17.26 0.49 -4.57
CA ASP A 125 -16.35 1.39 -3.85
C ASP A 125 -15.91 0.81 -2.50
N ARG A 126 -16.85 0.32 -1.67
CA ARG A 126 -16.52 -0.35 -0.40
C ARG A 126 -15.63 -1.57 -0.61
N LYS A 127 -15.83 -2.29 -1.71
CA LYS A 127 -14.98 -3.42 -2.05
C LYS A 127 -13.58 -2.95 -2.43
N ALA A 128 -13.47 -1.87 -3.22
CA ALA A 128 -12.18 -1.29 -3.59
C ALA A 128 -11.40 -0.81 -2.36
N GLU A 129 -12.04 -0.11 -1.42
CA GLU A 129 -11.43 0.32 -0.16
C GLU A 129 -10.86 -0.87 0.63
N ARG A 130 -11.65 -1.93 0.82
CA ARG A 130 -11.19 -3.16 1.51
C ARG A 130 -10.00 -3.81 0.78
N LEU A 131 -10.04 -3.86 -0.53
CA LEU A 131 -8.96 -4.46 -1.33
C LEU A 131 -7.70 -3.58 -1.31
N ALA A 132 -7.84 -2.26 -1.23
CA ALA A 132 -6.73 -1.34 -1.06
C ALA A 132 -6.02 -1.54 0.30
N GLU A 133 -6.75 -1.77 1.39
CA GLU A 133 -6.17 -2.10 2.69
C GLU A 133 -5.39 -3.43 2.65
N ILE A 134 -5.88 -4.44 1.94
CA ILE A 134 -5.17 -5.70 1.73
C ILE A 134 -3.88 -5.47 0.93
N ALA A 135 -3.95 -4.66 -0.13
CA ALA A 135 -2.79 -4.31 -0.94
C ALA A 135 -1.73 -3.54 -0.11
N LYS A 136 -2.17 -2.59 0.73
CA LYS A 136 -1.30 -1.86 1.65
C LYS A 136 -0.60 -2.79 2.64
N SER A 137 -1.35 -3.67 3.31
CA SER A 137 -0.78 -4.63 4.26
C SER A 137 0.23 -5.57 3.59
N ALA A 138 -0.06 -6.03 2.36
CA ALA A 138 0.86 -6.86 1.58
C ALA A 138 2.12 -6.10 1.18
N ALA A 139 2.00 -4.82 0.80
CA ALA A 139 3.12 -3.96 0.45
C ALA A 139 4.02 -3.66 1.68
N GLU A 140 3.43 -3.40 2.84
CA GLU A 140 4.17 -3.25 4.10
C GLU A 140 4.94 -4.53 4.47
N GLN A 141 4.29 -5.69 4.35
CA GLN A 141 4.89 -6.99 4.65
C GLN A 141 6.02 -7.36 3.67
N SER A 142 5.86 -7.09 2.39
CA SER A 142 6.88 -7.29 1.35
C SER A 142 7.90 -6.14 1.27
N LYS A 143 7.73 -5.10 2.09
CA LYS A 143 8.61 -3.92 2.24
C LYS A 143 8.76 -3.15 0.93
N ARG A 144 7.66 -2.92 0.24
CA ARG A 144 7.61 -2.10 -0.97
C ARG A 144 7.65 -0.61 -0.64
N GLY A 145 8.30 0.19 -1.47
CA GLY A 145 8.33 1.64 -1.37
C GLY A 145 7.15 2.33 -2.08
N ILE A 146 6.53 1.64 -3.06
CA ILE A 146 5.37 2.13 -3.80
C ILE A 146 4.10 1.47 -3.27
N LEU A 147 3.09 2.28 -2.95
CA LEU A 147 1.78 1.80 -2.55
C LEU A 147 0.96 1.41 -3.79
N PRO A 148 0.65 0.12 -3.99
CA PRO A 148 -0.10 -0.32 -5.16
C PRO A 148 -1.50 0.26 -5.20
N GLN A 149 -1.95 0.67 -6.39
CA GLN A 149 -3.30 1.18 -6.58
C GLN A 149 -4.28 0.04 -6.85
N VAL A 150 -5.42 0.04 -6.15
CA VAL A 150 -6.52 -0.89 -6.42
C VAL A 150 -7.72 -0.08 -6.91
N ALA A 151 -8.07 -0.27 -8.17
CA ALA A 151 -9.20 0.43 -8.78
C ALA A 151 -10.55 -0.17 -8.35
N SER A 152 -11.60 0.63 -8.38
CA SER A 152 -12.97 0.11 -8.35
C SER A 152 -13.21 -0.84 -9.53
N PRO A 153 -14.03 -1.90 -9.35
CA PRO A 153 -14.30 -2.88 -10.41
C PRO A 153 -14.80 -2.23 -11.69
N LYS A 154 -14.16 -2.54 -12.82
CA LYS A 154 -14.46 -1.98 -14.15
C LYS A 154 -15.09 -3.03 -15.07
N ARG A 155 -15.82 -2.57 -16.09
CA ARG A 155 -16.24 -3.43 -17.19
C ARG A 155 -15.02 -3.82 -18.03
N PHE A 156 -15.09 -4.95 -18.71
CA PHE A 156 -13.96 -5.47 -19.51
C PHE A 156 -13.43 -4.45 -20.52
N ALA A 157 -14.30 -3.78 -21.27
CA ALA A 157 -13.88 -2.78 -22.26
C ALA A 157 -13.15 -1.60 -21.61
N ASP A 158 -13.62 -1.11 -20.46
CA ASP A 158 -12.99 0.00 -19.73
C ASP A 158 -11.63 -0.40 -19.14
N ALA A 159 -11.52 -1.64 -18.66
CA ALA A 159 -10.28 -2.18 -18.14
C ALA A 159 -9.21 -2.34 -19.23
N ILE A 160 -9.60 -2.85 -20.41
CA ILE A 160 -8.67 -2.97 -21.56
C ILE A 160 -8.22 -1.60 -22.05
N ALA A 161 -9.09 -0.58 -22.00
CA ALA A 161 -8.71 0.78 -22.38
C ALA A 161 -7.59 1.35 -21.50
N LEU A 162 -7.53 0.99 -20.20
CA LEU A 162 -6.44 1.38 -19.30
C LEU A 162 -5.08 0.77 -19.68
N ALA A 163 -5.09 -0.38 -20.33
CA ALA A 163 -3.87 -1.06 -20.76
C ALA A 163 -3.50 -0.73 -22.22
N LYS A 164 -4.17 0.27 -22.84
CA LYS A 164 -3.96 0.60 -24.25
C LYS A 164 -2.51 0.95 -24.57
N ASP A 165 -1.89 1.71 -23.69
CA ASP A 165 -0.53 2.24 -23.86
C ASP A 165 0.55 1.36 -23.21
N ALA A 166 0.20 0.14 -22.76
CA ALA A 166 1.18 -0.80 -22.24
C ALA A 166 2.05 -1.38 -23.35
N ASP A 167 3.36 -1.45 -23.14
CA ASP A 167 4.36 -1.93 -24.10
C ASP A 167 4.19 -3.44 -24.37
N ILE A 168 3.82 -4.19 -23.32
CA ILE A 168 3.57 -5.64 -23.37
C ILE A 168 2.17 -5.93 -22.82
N LYS A 169 1.42 -6.81 -23.50
CA LYS A 169 0.04 -7.18 -23.10
C LYS A 169 -0.13 -8.68 -23.05
#